data_c6c4697672dc72a52fdea10cc772805e
#
_entry.id   c6c4697672dc72a52fdea10cc772805e
#
_cell.length_a   1.000
_cell.length_b   1.000
_cell.length_c   1.000
_cell.angle_alpha   90.00
_cell.angle_beta   90.00
_cell.angle_gamma   90.00
#
_symmetry.space_group_name_H-M   'P 1'
#
loop_
_entity.id
_entity.type
_entity.pdbx_description
1 polymer ?
#
loop_
_entity_poly.entity_id
_entity_poly.type
_entity_poly.pdbx_seq_one_letter_code
_entity_poly.pdbx_strand_id
1 'polypeptide(L)'
;LPLPADLKNEYPLSDKLKAIKAKRDEEIRDIFTGKSDKFVVIIGPCSADNEDSVCEYVNRLAKLNDRVSDKLMIIPRIYTNKPRTTGEGYKGMLHQPDPEQAPDLLAGIIAIRKMHIRAMQETYLTAADEMLYPENRSYLDDILSYEAIGARSVENQQHRLTASGMDIPIGMKNPTSGDLSVMLNSVVAAQGPHRFIYRGQDVTTGGNDLAHVILRGGVDKYGTTIPNYHYEDCKRLLDMYEQKNLKNPAAIIDANHSNSNKQYKEQLRIVSEVLHTRNYDSKLKKLIKGVMVESYLVEGRQDIGGNMVYGKSITDPCIGWEDTVRLIDKIAEDC
;
A
#
# COMPACT_ATOMS: atom_id res chain seq x y z
N LEU A 1 -21.82 -14.00 7.52
CA LEU A 1 -20.90 -13.78 6.40
C LEU A 1 -20.30 -15.11 5.96
N PRO A 2 -20.01 -15.30 4.65
CA PRO A 2 -19.36 -16.49 4.15
C PRO A 2 -17.94 -16.61 4.75
N LEU A 3 -17.46 -17.85 4.89
CA LEU A 3 -16.04 -18.05 5.20
C LEU A 3 -15.17 -17.63 4.01
N PRO A 4 -13.93 -17.17 4.22
CA PRO A 4 -13.04 -16.82 3.11
C PRO A 4 -12.84 -17.95 2.10
N ALA A 5 -12.79 -19.21 2.56
CA ALA A 5 -12.68 -20.36 1.67
C ALA A 5 -13.90 -20.51 0.75
N ASP A 6 -15.11 -20.29 1.28
CA ASP A 6 -16.34 -20.37 0.50
C ASP A 6 -16.37 -19.29 -0.59
N LEU A 7 -15.99 -18.05 -0.22
CA LEU A 7 -15.95 -16.95 -1.17
C LEU A 7 -14.89 -17.16 -2.27
N LYS A 8 -13.72 -17.71 -1.91
CA LYS A 8 -12.69 -18.06 -2.88
C LYS A 8 -13.12 -19.16 -3.85
N ASN A 9 -13.93 -20.11 -3.37
CA ASN A 9 -14.50 -21.16 -4.22
C ASN A 9 -15.60 -20.62 -5.14
N GLU A 10 -16.38 -19.64 -4.68
CA GLU A 10 -17.44 -18.99 -5.48
C GLU A 10 -16.86 -18.03 -6.53
N TYR A 11 -15.79 -17.30 -6.17
CA TYR A 11 -15.08 -16.35 -7.04
C TYR A 11 -13.59 -16.71 -7.13
N PRO A 12 -13.23 -17.83 -7.81
CA PRO A 12 -11.84 -18.30 -7.85
C PRO A 12 -10.98 -17.49 -8.82
N LEU A 13 -9.68 -17.44 -8.55
CA LEU A 13 -8.72 -17.06 -9.57
C LEU A 13 -8.57 -18.18 -10.59
N SER A 14 -8.55 -17.84 -11.88
CA SER A 14 -8.15 -18.78 -12.94
C SER A 14 -6.69 -19.20 -12.77
N ASP A 15 -6.32 -20.36 -13.30
CA ASP A 15 -4.93 -20.84 -13.23
C ASP A 15 -3.96 -19.87 -13.92
N LYS A 16 -4.41 -19.19 -14.98
CA LYS A 16 -3.64 -18.11 -15.61
C LYS A 16 -3.36 -16.96 -14.64
N LEU A 17 -4.36 -16.49 -13.89
CA LEU A 17 -4.16 -15.40 -12.94
C LEU A 17 -3.30 -15.82 -11.74
N LYS A 18 -3.44 -17.07 -11.25
CA LYS A 18 -2.54 -17.62 -10.23
C LYS A 18 -1.07 -17.63 -10.69
N ALA A 19 -0.81 -18.05 -11.93
CA ALA A 19 0.54 -18.02 -12.51
C ALA A 19 1.09 -16.59 -12.65
N ILE A 20 0.27 -15.64 -13.07
CA ILE A 20 0.64 -14.22 -13.15
C ILE A 20 0.99 -13.68 -11.76
N LYS A 21 0.14 -13.96 -10.76
CA LYS A 21 0.41 -13.54 -9.38
C LYS A 21 1.72 -14.12 -8.87
N ALA A 22 1.94 -15.41 -9.01
CA ALA A 22 3.16 -16.07 -8.56
C ALA A 22 4.41 -15.43 -9.18
N LYS A 23 4.39 -15.15 -10.49
CA LYS A 23 5.48 -14.47 -11.19
C LYS A 23 5.72 -13.07 -10.64
N ARG A 24 4.66 -12.27 -10.47
CA ARG A 24 4.78 -10.92 -9.94
C ARG A 24 5.24 -10.89 -8.48
N ASP A 25 4.78 -11.83 -7.65
CA ASP A 25 5.24 -11.97 -6.26
C ASP A 25 6.75 -12.25 -6.21
N GLU A 26 7.27 -13.10 -7.12
CA GLU A 26 8.71 -13.35 -7.22
C GLU A 26 9.48 -12.10 -7.67
N GLU A 27 9.02 -11.41 -8.70
CA GLU A 27 9.64 -10.16 -9.18
C GLU A 27 9.67 -9.08 -8.06
N ILE A 28 8.58 -8.94 -7.30
CA ILE A 28 8.52 -8.01 -6.17
C ILE A 28 9.46 -8.46 -5.04
N ARG A 29 9.48 -9.75 -4.70
CA ARG A 29 10.42 -10.31 -3.73
C ARG A 29 11.87 -10.02 -4.11
N ASP A 30 12.23 -10.15 -5.37
CA ASP A 30 13.59 -9.89 -5.86
C ASP A 30 14.00 -8.44 -5.65
N ILE A 31 13.08 -7.48 -5.75
CA ILE A 31 13.35 -6.07 -5.42
C ILE A 31 13.63 -5.90 -3.93
N PHE A 32 12.76 -6.45 -3.07
CA PHE A 32 12.91 -6.30 -1.61
C PHE A 32 14.12 -7.04 -1.06
N THR A 33 14.54 -8.13 -1.69
CA THR A 33 15.77 -8.88 -1.32
C THR A 33 17.04 -8.35 -1.98
N GLY A 34 16.95 -7.34 -2.83
CA GLY A 34 18.10 -6.71 -3.50
C GLY A 34 18.67 -7.47 -4.69
N LYS A 35 17.92 -8.43 -5.24
CA LYS A 35 18.28 -9.14 -6.48
C LYS A 35 17.90 -8.37 -7.73
N SER A 36 16.97 -7.43 -7.62
CA SER A 36 16.53 -6.54 -8.68
C SER A 36 16.64 -5.10 -8.24
N ASP A 37 17.11 -4.22 -9.13
CA ASP A 37 17.27 -2.78 -8.90
C ASP A 37 16.02 -1.98 -9.32
N LYS A 38 14.95 -2.64 -9.78
CA LYS A 38 13.71 -1.93 -10.13
C LYS A 38 13.17 -1.15 -8.95
N PHE A 39 12.60 0.01 -9.25
CA PHE A 39 12.00 0.88 -8.24
C PHE A 39 10.49 0.64 -8.15
N VAL A 40 10.00 0.47 -6.92
CA VAL A 40 8.58 0.18 -6.67
C VAL A 40 7.78 1.47 -6.67
N VAL A 41 6.68 1.50 -7.42
CA VAL A 41 5.71 2.61 -7.41
C VAL A 41 4.34 2.07 -7.03
N ILE A 42 3.96 2.26 -5.77
CA ILE A 42 2.62 1.90 -5.26
C ILE A 42 1.73 3.11 -5.46
N ILE A 43 0.82 3.05 -6.43
CA ILE A 43 0.08 4.23 -6.88
C ILE A 43 -1.39 3.94 -7.16
N GLY A 44 -2.28 4.79 -6.65
CA GLY A 44 -3.72 4.66 -6.85
C GLY A 44 -4.52 5.56 -5.91
N PRO A 45 -5.86 5.48 -5.96
CA PRO A 45 -6.73 6.34 -5.15
C PRO A 45 -6.51 6.16 -3.66
N CYS A 46 -6.85 7.18 -2.88
CA CYS A 46 -6.79 7.13 -1.43
C CYS A 46 -7.63 5.97 -0.87
N SER A 47 -8.82 5.75 -1.44
CA SER A 47 -9.65 4.57 -1.22
C SER A 47 -10.41 4.21 -2.49
N ALA A 48 -10.60 2.91 -2.72
CA ALA A 48 -11.49 2.42 -3.76
C ALA A 48 -12.94 2.77 -3.38
N ASP A 49 -13.69 3.31 -4.33
CA ASP A 49 -15.06 3.80 -4.14
C ASP A 49 -16.03 3.33 -5.23
N ASN A 50 -15.51 3.00 -6.41
CA ASN A 50 -16.29 2.55 -7.55
C ASN A 50 -15.48 1.59 -8.41
N GLU A 51 -16.02 0.40 -8.70
CA GLU A 51 -15.30 -0.65 -9.42
C GLU A 51 -14.87 -0.21 -10.81
N ASP A 52 -15.75 0.47 -11.57
CA ASP A 52 -15.46 0.85 -12.96
C ASP A 52 -14.34 1.88 -13.03
N SER A 53 -14.38 2.92 -12.21
CA SER A 53 -13.34 3.96 -12.20
C SER A 53 -12.01 3.46 -11.69
N VAL A 54 -12.00 2.54 -10.71
CA VAL A 54 -10.78 1.89 -10.22
C VAL A 54 -10.19 1.00 -11.32
N CYS A 55 -10.99 0.16 -11.97
CA CYS A 55 -10.51 -0.70 -13.05
C CYS A 55 -10.03 0.12 -14.27
N GLU A 56 -10.72 1.21 -14.63
CA GLU A 56 -10.24 2.11 -15.67
C GLU A 56 -8.88 2.73 -15.31
N TYR A 57 -8.71 3.17 -14.06
CA TYR A 57 -7.44 3.71 -13.59
C TYR A 57 -6.32 2.68 -13.70
N VAL A 58 -6.56 1.43 -13.26
CA VAL A 58 -5.57 0.35 -13.35
C VAL A 58 -5.26 -0.02 -14.80
N ASN A 59 -6.25 0.01 -15.71
CA ASN A 59 -6.04 -0.20 -17.13
C ASN A 59 -5.14 0.89 -17.75
N ARG A 60 -5.30 2.14 -17.32
CA ARG A 60 -4.40 3.23 -17.75
C ARG A 60 -2.99 3.04 -17.19
N LEU A 61 -2.85 2.58 -15.92
CA LEU A 61 -1.54 2.23 -15.34
C LEU A 61 -0.85 1.09 -16.08
N ALA A 62 -1.59 0.08 -16.53
CA ALA A 62 -1.02 -1.03 -17.30
C ALA A 62 -0.36 -0.55 -18.59
N LYS A 63 -0.98 0.39 -19.30
CA LYS A 63 -0.40 1.01 -20.51
C LYS A 63 0.88 1.80 -20.21
N LEU A 64 0.96 2.46 -19.04
CA LEU A 64 2.20 3.11 -18.60
C LEU A 64 3.25 2.07 -18.22
N ASN A 65 2.85 0.99 -17.53
CA ASN A 65 3.74 -0.08 -17.14
C ASN A 65 4.46 -0.72 -18.35
N ASP A 66 3.79 -0.86 -19.47
CA ASP A 66 4.39 -1.41 -20.70
C ASP A 66 5.63 -0.61 -21.16
N ARG A 67 5.69 0.70 -20.86
CA ARG A 67 6.80 1.57 -21.26
C ARG A 67 7.95 1.64 -20.25
N VAL A 68 7.68 1.30 -18.97
CA VAL A 68 8.62 1.55 -17.87
C VAL A 68 8.96 0.29 -17.05
N SER A 69 8.41 -0.86 -17.43
CA SER A 69 8.53 -2.11 -16.67
C SER A 69 9.95 -2.68 -16.61
N ASP A 70 10.85 -2.20 -17.44
CA ASP A 70 12.29 -2.51 -17.37
C ASP A 70 12.95 -1.86 -16.13
N LYS A 71 12.48 -0.71 -15.69
CA LYS A 71 13.02 0.08 -14.58
C LYS A 71 12.12 0.10 -13.35
N LEU A 72 10.80 0.08 -13.53
CA LEU A 72 9.82 0.24 -12.47
C LEU A 72 9.00 -1.02 -12.23
N MET A 73 8.58 -1.19 -10.98
CA MET A 73 7.55 -2.14 -10.58
C MET A 73 6.31 -1.35 -10.14
N ILE A 74 5.35 -1.19 -11.05
CA ILE A 74 4.09 -0.52 -10.73
C ILE A 74 3.17 -1.52 -9.99
N ILE A 75 2.71 -1.12 -8.81
CA ILE A 75 1.74 -1.86 -8.00
C ILE A 75 0.52 -0.96 -7.80
N PRO A 76 -0.62 -1.25 -8.44
CA PRO A 76 -1.84 -0.49 -8.22
C PRO A 76 -2.24 -0.48 -6.75
N ARG A 77 -2.46 0.71 -6.19
CA ARG A 77 -2.98 0.90 -4.84
C ARG A 77 -4.50 0.86 -4.91
N ILE A 78 -5.08 -0.26 -4.48
CA ILE A 78 -6.54 -0.48 -4.44
C ILE A 78 -6.93 -0.72 -2.99
N TYR A 79 -6.98 0.34 -2.20
CA TYR A 79 -7.30 0.26 -0.78
C TYR A 79 -8.81 0.16 -0.58
N THR A 80 -9.24 -0.97 -0.04
CA THR A 80 -10.65 -1.33 0.14
C THR A 80 -11.19 -0.96 1.52
N ASN A 81 -10.31 -0.53 2.43
CA ASN A 81 -10.64 -0.07 3.77
C ASN A 81 -10.13 1.36 3.99
N LYS A 82 -10.86 2.14 4.78
CA LYS A 82 -10.45 3.49 5.18
C LYS A 82 -10.55 3.62 6.71
N PRO A 83 -9.41 3.75 7.42
CA PRO A 83 -9.43 3.96 8.85
C PRO A 83 -10.01 5.34 9.19
N ARG A 84 -10.93 5.37 10.17
CA ARG A 84 -11.58 6.59 10.65
C ARG A 84 -11.39 6.74 12.15
N THR A 85 -10.69 7.78 12.57
CA THR A 85 -10.36 8.03 13.98
C THR A 85 -11.61 8.19 14.86
N THR A 86 -12.64 8.88 14.34
CA THR A 86 -13.93 9.09 15.02
C THR A 86 -14.97 8.02 14.69
N GLY A 87 -14.69 7.12 13.75
CA GLY A 87 -15.65 6.15 13.25
C GLY A 87 -16.68 6.70 12.26
N GLU A 88 -16.62 8.00 11.93
CA GLU A 88 -17.52 8.66 11.00
C GLU A 88 -16.97 8.72 9.57
N GLY A 89 -17.86 8.84 8.57
CA GLY A 89 -17.54 8.96 7.16
C GLY A 89 -17.34 7.61 6.46
N TYR A 90 -17.01 7.67 5.17
CA TYR A 90 -16.79 6.49 4.32
C TYR A 90 -15.68 5.59 4.85
N LYS A 91 -15.99 4.33 5.09
CA LYS A 91 -15.08 3.33 5.69
C LYS A 91 -14.39 2.41 4.68
N GLY A 92 -14.56 2.67 3.40
CA GLY A 92 -14.03 1.85 2.32
C GLY A 92 -15.08 0.91 1.72
N MET A 93 -14.77 0.41 0.52
CA MET A 93 -15.69 -0.43 -0.27
C MET A 93 -16.08 -1.73 0.44
N LEU A 94 -15.20 -2.29 1.29
CA LEU A 94 -15.53 -3.48 2.09
C LEU A 94 -16.75 -3.26 3.01
N HIS A 95 -16.89 -2.07 3.56
CA HIS A 95 -18.00 -1.74 4.44
C HIS A 95 -19.22 -1.19 3.68
N GLN A 96 -18.95 -0.46 2.59
CA GLN A 96 -19.94 0.34 1.88
C GLN A 96 -19.59 0.35 0.39
N PRO A 97 -19.98 -0.73 -0.35
CA PRO A 97 -19.64 -0.89 -1.76
C PRO A 97 -20.27 0.19 -2.66
N ASP A 98 -21.41 0.73 -2.25
CA ASP A 98 -22.02 1.94 -2.79
C ASP A 98 -21.92 3.05 -1.75
N PRO A 99 -21.12 4.10 -1.99
CA PRO A 99 -20.94 5.19 -1.02
C PRO A 99 -22.21 5.96 -0.66
N GLU A 100 -23.24 5.92 -1.49
CA GLU A 100 -24.52 6.62 -1.28
C GLU A 100 -25.55 5.75 -0.53
N GLN A 101 -25.26 4.46 -0.30
CA GLN A 101 -26.14 3.54 0.40
C GLN A 101 -25.68 3.25 1.83
N ALA A 102 -26.53 2.61 2.62
CA ALA A 102 -26.16 2.12 3.93
C ALA A 102 -25.06 1.04 3.85
N PRO A 103 -24.22 0.88 4.89
CA PRO A 103 -23.21 -0.18 4.92
C PRO A 103 -23.81 -1.58 4.74
N ASP A 104 -23.15 -2.38 3.89
CA ASP A 104 -23.46 -3.79 3.65
C ASP A 104 -22.14 -4.59 3.54
N LEU A 105 -21.79 -5.27 4.63
CA LEU A 105 -20.52 -6.03 4.70
C LEU A 105 -20.52 -7.25 3.78
N LEU A 106 -21.66 -7.90 3.53
CA LEU A 106 -21.70 -9.05 2.62
C LEU A 106 -21.47 -8.60 1.18
N ALA A 107 -22.23 -7.59 0.74
CA ALA A 107 -22.04 -7.01 -0.58
C ALA A 107 -20.62 -6.45 -0.73
N GLY A 108 -20.07 -5.82 0.33
CA GLY A 108 -18.72 -5.26 0.34
C GLY A 108 -17.64 -6.32 0.15
N ILE A 109 -17.69 -7.44 0.89
CA ILE A 109 -16.73 -8.54 0.74
C ILE A 109 -16.73 -9.11 -0.67
N ILE A 110 -17.92 -9.27 -1.27
CA ILE A 110 -18.04 -9.73 -2.66
C ILE A 110 -17.51 -8.68 -3.65
N ALA A 111 -17.85 -7.42 -3.45
CA ALA A 111 -17.44 -6.33 -4.33
C ALA A 111 -15.92 -6.16 -4.38
N ILE A 112 -15.24 -6.14 -3.24
CA ILE A 112 -13.78 -5.97 -3.22
C ILE A 112 -13.06 -7.13 -3.91
N ARG A 113 -13.52 -8.38 -3.71
CA ARG A 113 -12.93 -9.53 -4.37
C ARG A 113 -13.14 -9.49 -5.89
N LYS A 114 -14.36 -9.20 -6.35
CA LYS A 114 -14.68 -9.07 -7.79
C LYS A 114 -13.86 -7.96 -8.45
N MET A 115 -13.78 -6.80 -7.82
CA MET A 115 -13.00 -5.66 -8.32
C MET A 115 -11.51 -6.01 -8.48
N HIS A 116 -10.89 -6.63 -7.47
CA HIS A 116 -9.49 -7.05 -7.56
C HIS A 116 -9.27 -8.10 -8.66
N ILE A 117 -10.15 -9.10 -8.77
CA ILE A 117 -10.07 -10.11 -9.83
C ILE A 117 -10.21 -9.45 -11.20
N ARG A 118 -11.18 -8.56 -11.38
CA ARG A 118 -11.40 -7.84 -12.64
C ARG A 118 -10.18 -6.99 -13.02
N ALA A 119 -9.69 -6.17 -12.09
CA ALA A 119 -8.51 -5.34 -12.33
C ALA A 119 -7.31 -6.19 -12.79
N MET A 120 -7.06 -7.31 -12.09
CA MET A 120 -5.98 -8.23 -12.44
C MET A 120 -6.22 -8.96 -13.77
N GLN A 121 -7.47 -9.34 -14.07
CA GLN A 121 -7.83 -10.02 -15.32
C GLN A 121 -7.66 -9.13 -16.54
N GLU A 122 -8.01 -7.85 -16.41
CA GLU A 122 -7.91 -6.86 -17.50
C GLU A 122 -6.47 -6.39 -17.74
N THR A 123 -5.61 -6.41 -16.71
CA THR A 123 -4.31 -5.71 -16.76
C THR A 123 -3.09 -6.58 -16.49
N TYR A 124 -3.28 -7.75 -15.88
CA TYR A 124 -2.22 -8.61 -15.33
C TYR A 124 -1.33 -7.91 -14.27
N LEU A 125 -1.77 -6.79 -13.72
CA LEU A 125 -1.14 -6.16 -12.56
C LEU A 125 -1.77 -6.70 -11.27
N THR A 126 -0.93 -7.01 -10.29
CA THR A 126 -1.36 -7.36 -8.94
C THR A 126 -1.30 -6.13 -8.04
N ALA A 127 -2.23 -6.04 -7.12
CA ALA A 127 -2.47 -4.80 -6.37
C ALA A 127 -1.93 -4.85 -4.94
N ALA A 128 -1.92 -3.65 -4.32
CA ALA A 128 -1.70 -3.41 -2.90
C ALA A 128 -3.00 -3.03 -2.21
N ASP A 129 -3.19 -3.50 -0.97
CA ASP A 129 -4.26 -3.03 -0.06
C ASP A 129 -3.70 -2.75 1.34
N GLU A 130 -4.50 -2.14 2.20
CA GLU A 130 -4.18 -1.91 3.61
C GLU A 130 -4.88 -2.95 4.49
N MET A 131 -4.10 -3.68 5.30
CA MET A 131 -4.63 -4.58 6.32
C MET A 131 -5.14 -3.74 7.50
N LEU A 132 -6.36 -3.21 7.38
CA LEU A 132 -7.01 -2.49 8.49
C LEU A 132 -7.49 -3.45 9.57
N TYR A 133 -8.05 -4.58 9.15
CA TYR A 133 -8.49 -5.66 10.03
C TYR A 133 -7.84 -6.97 9.59
N PRO A 134 -7.07 -7.64 10.45
CA PRO A 134 -6.39 -8.90 10.12
C PRO A 134 -7.34 -9.99 9.59
N GLU A 135 -8.56 -10.07 10.11
CA GLU A 135 -9.57 -11.04 9.67
C GLU A 135 -10.00 -10.86 8.21
N ASN A 136 -10.04 -9.60 7.74
CA ASN A 136 -10.52 -9.29 6.38
C ASN A 136 -9.52 -9.70 5.30
N ARG A 137 -8.23 -9.74 5.66
CA ARG A 137 -7.16 -10.13 4.74
C ARG A 137 -7.44 -11.45 4.04
N SER A 138 -7.96 -12.43 4.75
CA SER A 138 -8.19 -13.78 4.22
C SER A 138 -9.16 -13.85 3.02
N TYR A 139 -9.92 -12.79 2.75
CA TYR A 139 -10.77 -12.71 1.56
C TYR A 139 -10.00 -12.32 0.29
N LEU A 140 -8.77 -11.77 0.43
CA LEU A 140 -7.95 -11.24 -0.67
C LEU A 140 -6.51 -11.80 -0.67
N ASP A 141 -6.12 -12.65 0.28
CA ASP A 141 -4.73 -13.10 0.45
C ASP A 141 -4.16 -13.91 -0.74
N ASP A 142 -5.04 -14.47 -1.57
CA ASP A 142 -4.67 -15.16 -2.82
C ASP A 142 -4.55 -14.20 -4.03
N ILE A 143 -4.82 -12.90 -3.86
CA ILE A 143 -4.86 -11.91 -4.96
C ILE A 143 -3.78 -10.83 -4.78
N LEU A 144 -3.59 -10.36 -3.54
CA LEU A 144 -2.69 -9.24 -3.24
C LEU A 144 -1.22 -9.64 -3.33
N SER A 145 -0.38 -8.74 -3.85
CA SER A 145 1.08 -8.89 -3.90
C SER A 145 1.83 -7.93 -2.98
N TYR A 146 1.13 -7.03 -2.33
CA TYR A 146 1.65 -6.10 -1.35
C TYR A 146 0.57 -5.72 -0.35
N GLU A 147 0.92 -5.61 0.91
CA GLU A 147 0.03 -5.06 1.92
C GLU A 147 0.74 -4.01 2.78
N ALA A 148 -0.04 -3.09 3.35
CA ALA A 148 0.44 -2.11 4.31
C ALA A 148 -0.31 -2.24 5.63
N ILE A 149 0.38 -1.94 6.75
CA ILE A 149 -0.27 -1.68 8.04
C ILE A 149 -0.25 -0.18 8.29
N GLY A 150 -1.43 0.38 8.50
CA GLY A 150 -1.63 1.81 8.67
C GLY A 150 -1.06 2.35 9.99
N ALA A 151 -0.89 3.67 10.03
CA ALA A 151 -0.30 4.37 11.17
C ALA A 151 -1.06 4.20 12.50
N ARG A 152 -2.37 3.90 12.44
CA ARG A 152 -3.20 3.66 13.64
C ARG A 152 -3.18 2.20 14.11
N SER A 153 -2.70 1.29 13.28
CA SER A 153 -2.71 -0.16 13.52
C SER A 153 -1.32 -0.74 13.79
N VAL A 154 -0.25 -0.02 13.50
CA VAL A 154 1.13 -0.52 13.57
C VAL A 154 1.59 -0.94 14.97
N GLU A 155 0.95 -0.44 16.00
CA GLU A 155 1.21 -0.84 17.41
C GLU A 155 0.41 -2.08 17.84
N ASN A 156 -0.62 -2.45 17.08
CA ASN A 156 -1.50 -3.56 17.44
C ASN A 156 -0.79 -4.90 17.25
N GLN A 157 -0.82 -5.73 18.31
CA GLN A 157 -0.13 -7.01 18.35
C GLN A 157 -0.64 -7.98 17.29
N GLN A 158 -1.95 -8.07 17.09
CA GLN A 158 -2.53 -9.01 16.12
C GLN A 158 -2.11 -8.68 14.68
N HIS A 159 -2.01 -7.39 14.31
CA HIS A 159 -1.48 -6.98 13.00
C HIS A 159 -0.04 -7.45 12.80
N ARG A 160 0.83 -7.23 13.80
CA ARG A 160 2.24 -7.63 13.76
C ARG A 160 2.40 -9.15 13.62
N LEU A 161 1.62 -9.91 14.39
CA LEU A 161 1.68 -11.38 14.35
C LEU A 161 1.09 -11.93 13.05
N THR A 162 0.00 -11.35 12.54
CA THR A 162 -0.54 -11.72 11.22
C THR A 162 0.46 -11.46 10.12
N ALA A 163 1.15 -10.31 10.16
CA ALA A 163 2.21 -9.96 9.21
C ALA A 163 3.34 -10.99 9.17
N SER A 164 3.67 -11.61 10.32
CA SER A 164 4.71 -12.63 10.42
C SER A 164 4.36 -13.96 9.71
N GLY A 165 3.09 -14.17 9.38
CA GLY A 165 2.62 -15.34 8.64
C GLY A 165 2.40 -15.10 7.14
N MET A 166 2.75 -13.92 6.64
CA MET A 166 2.59 -13.57 5.22
C MET A 166 3.86 -13.90 4.44
N ASP A 167 3.67 -14.20 3.15
CA ASP A 167 4.74 -14.52 2.19
C ASP A 167 4.95 -13.42 1.13
N ILE A 168 4.20 -12.33 1.22
CA ILE A 168 4.33 -11.13 0.40
C ILE A 168 4.91 -9.96 1.20
N PRO A 169 5.48 -8.93 0.56
CA PRO A 169 5.94 -7.74 1.24
C PRO A 169 4.82 -7.03 2.01
N ILE A 170 5.12 -6.65 3.25
CA ILE A 170 4.23 -5.86 4.08
C ILE A 170 4.97 -4.65 4.65
N GLY A 171 4.43 -3.46 4.37
CA GLY A 171 4.97 -2.19 4.82
C GLY A 171 4.34 -1.72 6.12
N MET A 172 5.18 -1.46 7.13
CA MET A 172 4.77 -0.91 8.42
C MET A 172 4.86 0.62 8.35
N LYS A 173 3.73 1.31 8.33
CA LYS A 173 3.73 2.79 8.41
C LYS A 173 4.19 3.22 9.81
N ASN A 174 5.00 4.28 9.89
CA ASN A 174 5.24 4.89 11.20
C ASN A 174 3.91 5.41 11.77
N PRO A 175 3.73 5.36 13.12
CA PRO A 175 2.52 5.86 13.75
C PRO A 175 2.31 7.36 13.47
N THR A 176 1.11 7.86 13.75
CA THR A 176 0.76 9.27 13.51
C THR A 176 1.67 10.26 14.25
N SER A 177 2.27 9.85 15.36
CA SER A 177 3.28 10.62 16.10
C SER A 177 4.62 10.76 15.37
N GLY A 178 4.88 9.94 14.34
CA GLY A 178 6.17 9.91 13.64
C GLY A 178 7.24 9.03 14.31
N ASP A 179 6.92 8.25 15.33
CA ASP A 179 7.89 7.44 16.08
C ASP A 179 8.46 6.28 15.24
N LEU A 180 9.73 6.40 14.85
CA LEU A 180 10.43 5.39 14.06
C LEU A 180 10.77 4.14 14.88
N SER A 181 10.94 4.25 16.19
CA SER A 181 11.23 3.10 17.07
C SER A 181 10.04 2.14 17.14
N VAL A 182 8.83 2.68 17.30
CA VAL A 182 7.58 1.91 17.25
C VAL A 182 7.43 1.19 15.90
N MET A 183 7.66 1.90 14.81
CA MET A 183 7.62 1.33 13.46
C MET A 183 8.62 0.17 13.29
N LEU A 184 9.88 0.36 13.69
CA LEU A 184 10.90 -0.67 13.56
C LEU A 184 10.64 -1.87 14.50
N ASN A 185 10.06 -1.65 15.68
CA ASN A 185 9.63 -2.74 16.55
C ASN A 185 8.53 -3.60 15.88
N SER A 186 7.66 -2.99 15.08
CA SER A 186 6.67 -3.75 14.31
C SER A 186 7.31 -4.62 13.22
N VAL A 187 8.37 -4.12 12.57
CA VAL A 187 9.14 -4.93 11.60
C VAL A 187 9.86 -6.08 12.30
N VAL A 188 10.49 -5.84 13.47
CA VAL A 188 11.12 -6.90 14.28
C VAL A 188 10.12 -8.00 14.59
N ALA A 189 8.92 -7.63 15.08
CA ALA A 189 7.88 -8.60 15.39
C ALA A 189 7.42 -9.36 14.14
N ALA A 190 7.20 -8.68 13.01
CA ALA A 190 6.76 -9.32 11.77
C ALA A 190 7.82 -10.24 11.16
N GLN A 191 9.12 -9.96 11.34
CA GLN A 191 10.19 -10.83 10.86
C GLN A 191 10.46 -12.05 11.77
N GLY A 192 9.94 -12.05 13.00
CA GLY A 192 10.07 -13.16 13.93
C GLY A 192 8.97 -14.22 13.78
N PRO A 193 9.23 -15.48 14.22
CA PRO A 193 8.21 -16.51 14.33
C PRO A 193 7.33 -16.28 15.56
N HIS A 194 6.04 -16.63 15.46
CA HIS A 194 5.08 -16.48 16.54
C HIS A 194 4.10 -17.65 16.63
N ARG A 195 3.52 -17.85 17.83
CA ARG A 195 2.38 -18.73 18.05
C ARG A 195 1.27 -17.96 18.74
N PHE A 196 0.08 -17.94 18.16
CA PHE A 196 -1.05 -17.15 18.65
C PHE A 196 -2.39 -17.73 18.19
N ILE A 197 -3.47 -17.25 18.79
CA ILE A 197 -4.81 -17.61 18.37
C ILE A 197 -5.25 -16.67 17.23
N TYR A 198 -5.59 -17.25 16.08
CA TYR A 198 -6.14 -16.53 14.96
C TYR A 198 -7.40 -17.21 14.46
N ARG A 199 -8.53 -16.51 14.45
CA ARG A 199 -9.85 -17.04 14.02
C ARG A 199 -10.23 -18.34 14.73
N GLY A 200 -9.97 -18.42 16.04
CA GLY A 200 -10.27 -19.58 16.88
C GLY A 200 -9.33 -20.78 16.69
N GLN A 201 -8.27 -20.63 15.92
CA GLN A 201 -7.26 -21.67 15.70
C GLN A 201 -5.94 -21.30 16.33
N ASP A 202 -5.19 -22.31 16.76
CA ASP A 202 -3.79 -22.19 17.20
C ASP A 202 -2.88 -22.14 15.98
N VAL A 203 -2.29 -20.98 15.72
CA VAL A 203 -1.49 -20.70 14.52
C VAL A 203 -0.05 -20.47 14.89
N THR A 204 0.86 -21.08 14.13
CA THR A 204 2.31 -20.84 14.21
C THR A 204 2.78 -20.21 12.90
N THR A 205 3.56 -19.13 12.99
CA THR A 205 4.12 -18.41 11.84
C THR A 205 5.64 -18.54 11.81
N GLY A 206 6.23 -18.41 10.61
CA GLY A 206 7.68 -18.52 10.41
C GLY A 206 8.45 -17.21 10.44
N GLY A 207 7.76 -16.08 10.48
CA GLY A 207 8.33 -14.76 10.23
C GLY A 207 8.32 -14.39 8.75
N ASN A 208 8.17 -13.09 8.48
CA ASN A 208 8.15 -12.51 7.12
C ASN A 208 9.39 -11.64 6.92
N ASP A 209 10.39 -12.14 6.21
CA ASP A 209 11.64 -11.44 5.91
C ASP A 209 11.51 -10.28 4.92
N LEU A 210 10.32 -10.09 4.34
CA LEU A 210 9.97 -8.96 3.48
C LEU A 210 9.20 -7.85 4.22
N ALA A 211 8.96 -7.98 5.52
CA ALA A 211 8.41 -6.91 6.34
C ALA A 211 9.40 -5.73 6.40
N HIS A 212 8.91 -4.54 6.09
CA HIS A 212 9.71 -3.33 5.93
C HIS A 212 8.96 -2.09 6.40
N VAL A 213 9.55 -0.92 6.27
CA VAL A 213 8.97 0.33 6.76
C VAL A 213 8.34 1.18 5.65
N ILE A 214 7.33 1.96 6.03
CA ILE A 214 6.79 3.05 5.20
C ILE A 214 6.89 4.36 5.99
N LEU A 215 7.65 5.33 5.47
CA LEU A 215 7.74 6.66 6.03
C LEU A 215 6.61 7.53 5.49
N ARG A 216 5.72 8.00 6.37
CA ARG A 216 4.54 8.81 6.01
C ARG A 216 4.49 10.20 6.65
N GLY A 217 5.58 10.60 7.35
CA GLY A 217 5.58 11.78 8.20
C GLY A 217 4.81 11.58 9.50
N GLY A 218 4.82 12.56 10.35
CA GLY A 218 4.15 12.54 11.64
C GLY A 218 3.47 13.86 11.98
N VAL A 219 2.79 13.87 13.13
CA VAL A 219 2.24 15.07 13.74
C VAL A 219 2.70 15.08 15.18
N ASP A 220 3.34 16.15 15.60
CA ASP A 220 3.82 16.29 16.98
C ASP A 220 2.67 16.56 17.97
N LYS A 221 3.01 16.64 19.25
CA LYS A 221 2.05 16.90 20.33
C LYS A 221 1.38 18.27 20.27
N TYR A 222 1.89 19.19 19.44
CA TYR A 222 1.34 20.52 19.23
C TYR A 222 0.48 20.60 17.95
N GLY A 223 0.34 19.48 17.22
CA GLY A 223 -0.40 19.43 15.95
C GLY A 223 0.42 19.87 14.73
N THR A 224 1.73 20.07 14.87
CA THR A 224 2.62 20.43 13.77
C THR A 224 2.96 19.19 12.93
N THR A 225 2.76 19.29 11.64
CA THR A 225 3.16 18.23 10.70
C THR A 225 4.67 18.20 10.53
N ILE A 226 5.27 17.02 10.67
CA ILE A 226 6.71 16.79 10.53
C ILE A 226 6.93 15.76 9.41
N PRO A 227 7.52 16.17 8.27
CA PRO A 227 7.91 15.21 7.23
C PRO A 227 9.09 14.34 7.71
N ASN A 228 9.25 13.15 7.10
CA ASN A 228 10.35 12.24 7.44
C ASN A 228 10.94 11.53 6.21
N TYR A 229 11.01 12.23 5.08
CA TYR A 229 11.54 11.71 3.80
C TYR A 229 12.85 12.38 3.38
N HIS A 230 13.33 13.36 4.13
CA HIS A 230 14.58 14.07 3.81
C HIS A 230 15.80 13.16 3.99
N TYR A 231 16.93 13.57 3.42
CA TYR A 231 18.17 12.81 3.47
C TYR A 231 18.56 12.39 4.89
N GLU A 232 18.49 13.30 5.85
CA GLU A 232 18.83 13.07 7.25
C GLU A 232 17.88 12.06 7.93
N ASP A 233 16.61 12.08 7.58
CA ASP A 233 15.61 11.12 8.08
C ASP A 233 15.92 9.71 7.57
N CYS A 234 16.22 9.60 6.28
CA CYS A 234 16.57 8.32 5.66
C CYS A 234 17.90 7.78 6.19
N LYS A 235 18.89 8.63 6.45
CA LYS A 235 20.15 8.24 7.10
C LYS A 235 19.92 7.71 8.50
N ARG A 236 19.15 8.45 9.33
CA ARG A 236 18.79 8.00 10.67
C ARG A 236 18.04 6.68 10.66
N LEU A 237 17.12 6.50 9.72
CA LEU A 237 16.41 5.23 9.55
C LEU A 237 17.37 4.08 9.23
N LEU A 238 18.32 4.29 8.32
CA LEU A 238 19.33 3.28 7.97
C LEU A 238 20.14 2.86 9.18
N ASP A 239 20.65 3.81 9.97
CA ASP A 239 21.41 3.54 11.18
C ASP A 239 20.59 2.72 12.20
N MET A 240 19.30 3.03 12.34
CA MET A 240 18.39 2.28 13.22
C MET A 240 18.12 0.86 12.71
N TYR A 241 18.04 0.65 11.39
CA TYR A 241 17.93 -0.69 10.78
C TYR A 241 19.18 -1.53 11.06
N GLU A 242 20.36 -0.94 10.84
CA GLU A 242 21.64 -1.62 11.07
C GLU A 242 21.77 -2.05 12.56
N GLN A 243 21.39 -1.19 13.51
CA GLN A 243 21.40 -1.50 14.94
C GLN A 243 20.48 -2.67 15.33
N LYS A 244 19.37 -2.85 14.64
CA LYS A 244 18.41 -3.93 14.91
C LYS A 244 18.73 -5.25 14.18
N ASN A 245 19.72 -5.24 13.29
CA ASN A 245 20.15 -6.41 12.50
C ASN A 245 18.97 -7.11 11.78
N LEU A 246 18.08 -6.31 11.20
CA LEU A 246 16.90 -6.79 10.48
C LEU A 246 17.26 -7.30 9.08
N LYS A 247 16.49 -8.26 8.58
CA LYS A 247 16.67 -8.80 7.23
C LYS A 247 16.13 -7.83 6.20
N ASN A 248 16.75 -7.82 5.02
CA ASN A 248 16.32 -7.07 3.85
C ASN A 248 15.89 -5.63 4.15
N PRO A 249 16.77 -4.75 4.69
CA PRO A 249 16.40 -3.37 5.00
C PRO A 249 15.77 -2.69 3.80
N ALA A 250 14.54 -2.20 3.97
CA ALA A 250 13.79 -1.55 2.91
C ALA A 250 12.88 -0.45 3.46
N ALA A 251 12.72 0.61 2.69
CA ALA A 251 11.82 1.71 2.97
C ALA A 251 11.02 2.07 1.73
N ILE A 252 9.72 2.26 1.90
CA ILE A 252 8.84 2.94 0.95
C ILE A 252 8.55 4.33 1.50
N ILE A 253 8.63 5.35 0.66
CA ILE A 253 8.30 6.71 1.05
C ILE A 253 6.89 7.05 0.58
N ASP A 254 5.99 7.26 1.54
CA ASP A 254 4.64 7.77 1.28
C ASP A 254 4.75 9.28 1.00
N ALA A 255 4.54 9.67 -0.24
CA ALA A 255 4.71 11.04 -0.70
C ALA A 255 3.54 11.96 -0.31
N ASN A 256 2.45 11.42 0.23
CA ASN A 256 1.30 12.18 0.71
C ASN A 256 1.25 12.24 2.26
N HIS A 257 0.07 12.20 2.84
CA HIS A 257 -0.20 12.26 4.28
C HIS A 257 0.56 13.41 4.98
N SER A 258 1.29 13.11 6.05
CA SER A 258 2.04 14.16 6.78
C SER A 258 3.32 14.58 6.06
N ASN A 259 3.87 13.79 5.15
CA ASN A 259 5.01 14.18 4.35
C ASN A 259 4.69 15.37 3.41
N SER A 260 3.47 15.46 2.90
CA SER A 260 3.00 16.57 2.07
C SER A 260 2.14 17.59 2.84
N ASN A 261 1.94 17.40 4.13
CA ASN A 261 0.92 18.12 4.90
C ASN A 261 -0.47 18.05 4.22
N LYS A 262 -0.78 16.90 3.58
CA LYS A 262 -1.99 16.66 2.77
C LYS A 262 -2.16 17.60 1.57
N GLN A 263 -1.10 18.30 1.17
CA GLN A 263 -1.03 19.07 -0.07
C GLN A 263 -0.71 18.11 -1.22
N TYR A 264 -1.71 17.48 -1.79
CA TYR A 264 -1.55 16.36 -2.72
C TYR A 264 -0.67 16.66 -3.94
N LYS A 265 -0.59 17.91 -4.39
CA LYS A 265 0.29 18.33 -5.50
C LYS A 265 1.77 18.32 -5.16
N GLU A 266 2.11 18.40 -3.86
CA GLU A 266 3.49 18.29 -3.37
C GLU A 266 4.10 16.89 -3.58
N GLN A 267 3.27 15.88 -3.82
CA GLN A 267 3.76 14.52 -4.06
C GLN A 267 4.80 14.46 -5.18
N LEU A 268 4.64 15.26 -6.26
CA LEU A 268 5.60 15.29 -7.38
C LEU A 268 6.98 15.81 -6.95
N ARG A 269 6.99 16.90 -6.17
CA ARG A 269 8.22 17.48 -5.62
C ARG A 269 8.88 16.52 -4.64
N ILE A 270 8.10 15.93 -3.74
CA ILE A 270 8.60 15.00 -2.71
C ILE A 270 9.26 13.78 -3.38
N VAL A 271 8.61 13.19 -4.38
CA VAL A 271 9.19 12.05 -5.12
C VAL A 271 10.50 12.45 -5.79
N SER A 272 10.58 13.65 -6.40
CA SER A 272 11.83 14.13 -7.01
C SER A 272 12.95 14.27 -5.98
N GLU A 273 12.67 14.76 -4.77
CA GLU A 273 13.64 14.85 -3.68
C GLU A 273 14.09 13.47 -3.19
N VAL A 274 13.16 12.54 -3.06
CA VAL A 274 13.46 11.14 -2.68
C VAL A 274 14.38 10.47 -3.71
N LEU A 275 14.12 10.66 -5.00
CA LEU A 275 14.98 10.14 -6.08
C LEU A 275 16.37 10.78 -6.05
N HIS A 276 16.45 12.10 -5.82
CA HIS A 276 17.72 12.78 -5.65
C HIS A 276 18.52 12.21 -4.48
N THR A 277 17.91 12.08 -3.31
CA THR A 277 18.49 11.46 -2.11
C THR A 277 19.01 10.04 -2.39
N ARG A 278 18.19 9.23 -3.06
CA ARG A 278 18.51 7.86 -3.44
C ARG A 278 19.71 7.79 -4.38
N ASN A 279 19.80 8.69 -5.34
CA ASN A 279 20.88 8.72 -6.32
C ASN A 279 22.17 9.32 -5.76
N TYR A 280 22.07 10.17 -4.73
CA TYR A 280 23.23 10.80 -4.07
C TYR A 280 23.99 9.83 -3.15
N ASP A 281 23.30 8.91 -2.47
CA ASP A 281 23.90 7.99 -1.49
C ASP A 281 23.60 6.53 -1.86
N SER A 282 24.65 5.76 -2.14
CA SER A 282 24.54 4.35 -2.56
C SER A 282 23.91 3.43 -1.50
N LYS A 283 24.06 3.74 -0.19
CA LYS A 283 23.40 3.00 0.88
C LYS A 283 21.91 3.31 0.92
N LEU A 284 21.53 4.58 0.74
CA LEU A 284 20.13 4.99 0.63
C LEU A 284 19.49 4.48 -0.67
N LYS A 285 20.26 4.35 -1.75
CA LYS A 285 19.78 3.68 -2.98
C LYS A 285 19.35 2.24 -2.72
N LYS A 286 20.05 1.53 -1.85
CA LYS A 286 19.68 0.16 -1.47
C LYS A 286 18.52 0.11 -0.49
N LEU A 287 18.41 1.09 0.41
CA LEU A 287 17.34 1.16 1.41
C LEU A 287 16.00 1.58 0.81
N ILE A 288 15.98 2.67 0.04
CA ILE A 288 14.75 3.24 -0.52
C ILE A 288 14.34 2.43 -1.75
N LYS A 289 13.40 1.51 -1.55
CA LYS A 289 12.93 0.59 -2.60
C LYS A 289 11.83 1.18 -3.47
N GLY A 290 11.15 2.21 -3.01
CA GLY A 290 10.02 2.78 -3.75
C GLY A 290 9.32 3.93 -3.07
N VAL A 291 8.24 4.35 -3.71
CA VAL A 291 7.33 5.40 -3.25
C VAL A 291 5.89 4.92 -3.24
N MET A 292 5.08 5.55 -2.38
CA MET A 292 3.63 5.39 -2.36
C MET A 292 2.98 6.73 -2.69
N VAL A 293 2.05 6.75 -3.64
CA VAL A 293 1.44 7.97 -4.20
C VAL A 293 -0.07 7.83 -4.24
N GLU A 294 -0.79 8.86 -3.82
CA GLU A 294 -2.24 8.95 -3.95
C GLU A 294 -2.61 9.68 -5.25
N SER A 295 -3.17 8.92 -6.18
CA SER A 295 -3.49 9.32 -7.55
C SER A 295 -4.82 8.71 -7.98
N TYR A 296 -5.59 9.46 -8.79
CA TYR A 296 -6.81 8.94 -9.39
C TYR A 296 -7.02 9.53 -10.80
N LEU A 297 -8.20 9.26 -11.43
CA LEU A 297 -8.48 9.76 -12.78
C LEU A 297 -8.60 11.29 -12.82
N VAL A 298 -9.26 11.87 -11.81
CA VAL A 298 -9.49 13.31 -11.66
C VAL A 298 -8.84 13.82 -10.38
N GLU A 299 -8.16 14.96 -10.46
CA GLU A 299 -7.46 15.54 -9.30
C GLU A 299 -8.40 16.01 -8.18
N GLY A 300 -7.86 16.05 -6.96
CA GLY A 300 -8.53 16.58 -5.77
C GLY A 300 -9.43 15.57 -5.08
N ARG A 301 -10.43 16.07 -4.38
CA ARG A 301 -11.45 15.29 -3.67
C ARG A 301 -12.83 15.89 -3.85
N GLN A 302 -13.85 15.11 -3.52
CA GLN A 302 -15.26 15.53 -3.49
C GLN A 302 -15.95 14.93 -2.27
N ASP A 303 -17.08 15.51 -1.90
CA ASP A 303 -17.97 14.94 -0.89
C ASP A 303 -18.93 13.93 -1.53
N ILE A 304 -19.41 12.98 -0.72
CA ILE A 304 -20.39 11.97 -1.16
C ILE A 304 -21.75 12.63 -1.31
N GLY A 305 -22.46 12.29 -2.38
CA GLY A 305 -23.81 12.75 -2.69
C GLY A 305 -23.85 13.79 -3.80
N GLY A 306 -25.04 14.01 -4.37
CA GLY A 306 -25.24 14.90 -5.48
C GLY A 306 -24.66 14.38 -6.81
N ASN A 307 -24.13 15.27 -7.64
CA ASN A 307 -23.51 14.90 -8.91
C ASN A 307 -22.01 14.61 -8.71
N MET A 308 -21.68 13.41 -8.23
CA MET A 308 -20.29 13.00 -8.08
C MET A 308 -19.58 12.90 -9.43
N VAL A 309 -18.33 13.40 -9.46
CA VAL A 309 -17.45 13.29 -10.61
C VAL A 309 -16.82 11.91 -10.66
N TYR A 310 -17.01 11.18 -11.73
CA TYR A 310 -16.42 9.86 -11.95
C TYR A 310 -14.90 9.88 -11.83
N GLY A 311 -14.33 8.98 -11.03
CA GLY A 311 -12.89 8.85 -10.83
C GLY A 311 -12.23 9.99 -10.03
N LYS A 312 -13.00 10.73 -9.22
CA LYS A 312 -12.49 11.72 -8.26
C LYS A 312 -12.63 11.20 -6.83
N SER A 313 -11.58 11.30 -6.04
CA SER A 313 -11.54 10.74 -4.67
C SER A 313 -12.66 11.28 -3.77
N ILE A 314 -13.31 10.40 -3.02
CA ILE A 314 -14.29 10.73 -1.96
C ILE A 314 -13.67 10.74 -0.55
N THR A 315 -12.36 10.56 -0.46
CA THR A 315 -11.60 10.58 0.79
C THR A 315 -10.49 11.64 0.74
N ASP A 316 -9.21 11.32 0.92
CA ASP A 316 -8.15 12.32 0.81
C ASP A 316 -7.91 12.71 -0.66
N PRO A 317 -7.50 13.96 -0.94
CA PRO A 317 -7.29 14.42 -2.31
C PRO A 317 -6.11 13.72 -2.97
N CYS A 318 -6.25 13.41 -4.27
CA CYS A 318 -5.28 12.71 -5.10
C CYS A 318 -4.77 13.61 -6.23
N ILE A 319 -3.57 13.33 -6.75
CA ILE A 319 -3.16 13.88 -8.06
C ILE A 319 -4.03 13.26 -9.17
N GLY A 320 -4.20 14.00 -10.26
CA GLY A 320 -4.94 13.53 -11.43
C GLY A 320 -4.09 12.71 -12.38
N TRP A 321 -4.73 12.24 -13.47
CA TRP A 321 -4.09 11.34 -14.43
C TRP A 321 -2.89 11.99 -15.15
N GLU A 322 -2.97 13.24 -15.55
CA GLU A 322 -1.88 13.93 -16.24
C GLU A 322 -0.62 14.04 -15.35
N ASP A 323 -0.80 14.40 -14.07
CA ASP A 323 0.28 14.44 -13.11
C ASP A 323 0.86 13.04 -12.85
N THR A 324 0.02 12.01 -12.88
CA THR A 324 0.44 10.61 -12.74
C THR A 324 1.37 10.19 -13.87
N VAL A 325 1.02 10.51 -15.12
CA VAL A 325 1.87 10.22 -16.28
C VAL A 325 3.22 10.92 -16.15
N ARG A 326 3.20 12.23 -15.86
CA ARG A 326 4.44 13.03 -15.67
C ARG A 326 5.31 12.47 -14.56
N LEU A 327 4.70 12.05 -13.44
CA LEU A 327 5.41 11.49 -12.29
C LEU A 327 6.07 10.16 -12.64
N ILE A 328 5.34 9.23 -13.27
CA ILE A 328 5.88 7.92 -13.64
C ILE A 328 7.00 8.06 -14.67
N ASP A 329 6.83 8.88 -15.68
CA ASP A 329 7.88 9.14 -16.67
C ASP A 329 9.13 9.74 -16.00
N LYS A 330 8.96 10.72 -15.09
CA LYS A 330 10.07 11.30 -14.31
C LYS A 330 10.79 10.27 -13.44
N ILE A 331 10.05 9.39 -12.76
CA ILE A 331 10.67 8.33 -11.95
C ILE A 331 11.50 7.39 -12.83
N ALA A 332 10.97 7.01 -14.00
CA ALA A 332 11.66 6.13 -14.93
C ALA A 332 12.92 6.78 -15.56
N GLU A 333 12.94 8.10 -15.72
CA GLU A 333 14.14 8.83 -16.16
C GLU A 333 15.22 8.84 -15.09
N ASP A 334 14.85 9.00 -13.82
CA ASP A 334 15.78 9.17 -12.68
C ASP A 334 16.25 7.83 -12.07
N CYS A 335 15.60 6.71 -12.38
CA CYS A 335 16.01 5.34 -12.03
C CYS A 335 16.81 4.69 -13.18
#